data_417942ac30228ca78940700087271ea4
#
_entry.id   417942ac30228ca78940700087271ea4
#
_cell.length_a   1.000
_cell.length_b   1.000
_cell.length_c   1.000
_cell.angle_alpha   90.00
_cell.angle_beta   90.00
_cell.angle_gamma   90.00
#
_symmetry.space_group_name_H-M   'P 1'
#
loop_
_entity.id
_entity.type
_entity.pdbx_description
1 polymer ?
#
loop_
_entity_poly.entity_id
_entity_poly.type
_entity_poly.pdbx_seq_one_letter_code
_entity_poly.pdbx_strand_id
1 'polypeptide(L)'
;MNMLWWIFCGAAGLWIGMPNPVASFPAAALLYPASLFLLGTGSTSWKHAFRLGWLCGLAGALYVPQVGIINIPGHDFGGLPWALAAPCPLLMGAYIGLYGGLFAALAHALRGEPAWRKGVALGLGWYLMECFRGWFFTGFPWITLASAFTPWTPVIQLASVIGAYGLGGLLAGLSCLCAEGILRVRHPHALRKRWLPALGGSLAGIFLVVAFGVFSLSFAPSGQGGLWVSLEQGNLDQNVKWEPAMQRLTVKRYLSLSAESLSVPESERPELLIWPETAMPFDYQTAPELSAAIRAFARDRRVALLFGAPGFRNRGDGVVDAFNRAYLIAPNGVGEG
;
A
#
# COMPACT_ATOMS: atom_id res chain seq x y z
N MET A 1 5.76 9.84 32.28
CA MET A 1 6.05 8.98 31.10
C MET A 1 6.80 9.83 30.08
N ASN A 2 7.95 9.36 29.59
CA ASN A 2 8.73 10.15 28.61
C ASN A 2 8.04 10.12 27.24
N MET A 3 7.39 11.20 26.83
CA MET A 3 6.63 11.29 25.58
C MET A 3 7.53 11.18 24.34
N LEU A 4 8.76 11.70 24.40
CA LEU A 4 9.73 11.59 23.31
C LEU A 4 10.09 10.14 23.00
N TRP A 5 10.17 9.30 24.05
CA TRP A 5 10.43 7.87 23.88
C TRP A 5 9.34 7.18 23.06
N TRP A 6 8.07 7.54 23.27
CA TRP A 6 6.96 6.96 22.51
C TRP A 6 6.88 7.47 21.07
N ILE A 7 7.28 8.72 20.82
CA ILE A 7 7.44 9.22 19.44
C ILE A 7 8.51 8.40 18.73
N PHE A 8 9.66 8.20 19.37
CA PHE A 8 10.74 7.38 18.82
C PHE A 8 10.29 5.93 18.58
N CYS A 9 9.66 5.28 19.55
CA CYS A 9 9.17 3.90 19.41
C CYS A 9 8.15 3.75 18.27
N GLY A 10 7.23 4.71 18.13
CA GLY A 10 6.23 4.70 17.07
C GLY A 10 6.85 4.87 15.68
N ALA A 11 7.77 5.84 15.53
CA ALA A 11 8.48 6.07 14.28
C ALA A 11 9.38 4.86 13.91
N ALA A 12 10.18 4.37 14.86
CA ALA A 12 11.02 3.19 14.66
C ALA A 12 10.19 1.94 14.34
N GLY A 13 9.00 1.80 14.96
CA GLY A 13 8.07 0.74 14.69
C GLY A 13 7.60 0.71 13.23
N LEU A 14 7.29 1.86 12.64
CA LEU A 14 6.98 1.95 11.21
C LEU A 14 8.22 1.65 10.36
N TRP A 15 9.38 2.21 10.70
CA TRP A 15 10.60 2.03 9.92
C TRP A 15 11.07 0.57 9.85
N ILE A 16 10.92 -0.17 10.95
CA ILE A 16 11.32 -1.59 11.03
C ILE A 16 10.20 -2.50 10.50
N GLY A 17 8.95 -2.12 10.74
CA GLY A 17 7.78 -2.94 10.44
C GLY A 17 7.34 -2.89 8.98
N MET A 18 7.53 -1.76 8.30
CA MET A 18 7.21 -1.66 6.88
C MET A 18 8.27 -2.38 6.03
N PRO A 19 7.88 -3.03 4.92
CA PRO A 19 8.83 -3.70 4.03
C PRO A 19 9.93 -2.74 3.57
N ASN A 20 11.17 -3.09 3.82
CA ASN A 20 12.34 -2.33 3.40
C ASN A 20 13.56 -3.26 3.26
N PRO A 21 14.62 -2.87 2.52
CA PRO A 21 15.77 -3.73 2.26
C PRO A 21 16.70 -3.94 3.46
N VAL A 22 16.55 -3.14 4.53
CA VAL A 22 17.48 -3.19 5.69
C VAL A 22 16.95 -4.09 6.80
N ALA A 23 15.66 -3.93 7.14
CA ALA A 23 15.03 -4.69 8.20
C ALA A 23 13.54 -4.81 7.91
N SER A 24 13.01 -6.02 7.93
CA SER A 24 11.57 -6.27 7.79
C SER A 24 11.09 -7.16 8.94
N PHE A 25 10.49 -6.51 9.94
CA PHE A 25 9.86 -7.21 11.06
C PHE A 25 8.43 -6.68 11.25
N PRO A 26 7.43 -7.23 10.55
CA PRO A 26 6.04 -6.76 10.49
C PRO A 26 5.43 -6.42 11.84
N ALA A 27 5.67 -7.22 12.89
CA ALA A 27 5.13 -6.97 14.21
C ALA A 27 5.56 -5.62 14.82
N ALA A 28 6.72 -5.08 14.41
CA ALA A 28 7.17 -3.77 14.88
C ALA A 28 6.20 -2.64 14.45
N ALA A 29 5.50 -2.79 13.33
CA ALA A 29 4.52 -1.79 12.88
C ALA A 29 3.39 -1.57 13.92
N LEU A 30 3.09 -2.56 14.76
CA LEU A 30 2.12 -2.44 15.85
C LEU A 30 2.57 -1.45 16.94
N LEU A 31 3.85 -1.15 17.04
CA LEU A 31 4.34 -0.13 17.96
C LEU A 31 3.83 1.27 17.60
N TYR A 32 3.49 1.51 16.33
CA TYR A 32 2.99 2.81 15.91
C TYR A 32 1.62 3.14 16.52
N PRO A 33 0.54 2.37 16.30
CA PRO A 33 -0.74 2.62 16.95
C PRO A 33 -0.67 2.50 18.48
N ALA A 34 0.17 1.61 19.05
CA ALA A 34 0.41 1.53 20.48
C ALA A 34 1.03 2.83 21.03
N SER A 35 2.03 3.38 20.35
CA SER A 35 2.67 4.65 20.75
C SER A 35 1.70 5.82 20.66
N LEU A 36 0.93 5.93 19.59
CA LEU A 36 -0.11 6.96 19.45
C LEU A 36 -1.15 6.88 20.57
N PHE A 37 -1.57 5.67 20.94
CA PHE A 37 -2.45 5.42 22.08
C PHE A 37 -1.83 5.92 23.39
N LEU A 38 -0.56 5.59 23.66
CA LEU A 38 0.15 6.01 24.87
C LEU A 38 0.39 7.52 24.92
N LEU A 39 0.72 8.14 23.79
CA LEU A 39 0.82 9.60 23.65
C LEU A 39 -0.54 10.27 23.92
N GLY A 40 -1.62 9.71 23.37
CA GLY A 40 -2.97 10.22 23.55
C GLY A 40 -3.43 10.14 25.01
N THR A 41 -3.39 8.96 25.60
CA THR A 41 -3.86 8.72 26.97
C THR A 41 -3.02 9.39 28.04
N GLY A 42 -1.71 9.58 27.78
CA GLY A 42 -0.79 10.29 28.68
C GLY A 42 -0.80 11.80 28.54
N SER A 43 -1.52 12.36 27.56
CA SER A 43 -1.56 13.82 27.29
C SER A 43 -2.52 14.55 28.23
N THR A 44 -2.20 15.82 28.51
CA THR A 44 -3.02 16.69 29.40
C THR A 44 -4.25 17.26 28.70
N SER A 45 -4.21 17.36 27.37
CA SER A 45 -5.32 17.88 26.54
C SER A 45 -5.34 17.22 25.18
N TRP A 46 -6.48 17.27 24.48
CA TRP A 46 -6.61 16.76 23.14
C TRP A 46 -5.66 17.45 22.12
N LYS A 47 -5.42 18.77 22.31
CA LYS A 47 -4.47 19.53 21.47
C LYS A 47 -3.03 19.04 21.67
N HIS A 48 -2.66 18.74 22.91
CA HIS A 48 -1.35 18.18 23.23
C HIS A 48 -1.21 16.77 22.64
N ALA A 49 -2.22 15.93 22.80
CA ALA A 49 -2.28 14.60 22.19
C ALA A 49 -2.12 14.65 20.66
N PHE A 50 -2.88 15.54 20.02
CA PHE A 50 -2.80 15.75 18.57
C PHE A 50 -1.39 16.13 18.13
N ARG A 51 -0.75 17.11 18.78
CA ARG A 51 0.60 17.55 18.41
C ARG A 51 1.63 16.43 18.53
N LEU A 52 1.59 15.67 19.61
CA LEU A 52 2.51 14.54 19.81
C LEU A 52 2.26 13.41 18.81
N GLY A 53 1.00 13.08 18.55
CA GLY A 53 0.61 12.10 17.53
C GLY A 53 1.00 12.55 16.12
N TRP A 54 0.84 13.83 15.81
CA TRP A 54 1.27 14.41 14.55
C TRP A 54 2.79 14.32 14.36
N LEU A 55 3.58 14.67 15.38
CA LEU A 55 5.04 14.53 15.35
C LEU A 55 5.47 13.07 15.19
N CYS A 56 4.81 12.14 15.86
CA CYS A 56 5.07 10.71 15.73
C CYS A 56 4.78 10.22 14.30
N GLY A 57 3.66 10.65 13.71
CA GLY A 57 3.28 10.30 12.34
C GLY A 57 4.21 10.92 11.30
N LEU A 58 4.58 12.19 11.47
CA LEU A 58 5.57 12.88 10.64
C LEU A 58 6.91 12.13 10.67
N ALA A 59 7.44 11.83 11.86
CA ALA A 59 8.70 11.11 12.01
C ALA A 59 8.64 9.70 11.42
N GLY A 60 7.50 9.00 11.58
CA GLY A 60 7.29 7.67 11.00
C GLY A 60 7.20 7.69 9.48
N ALA A 61 6.60 8.73 8.90
CA ALA A 61 6.46 8.87 7.46
C ALA A 61 7.77 9.28 6.75
N LEU A 62 8.68 9.92 7.46
CA LEU A 62 10.01 10.31 6.94
C LEU A 62 11.00 9.13 6.89
N TYR A 63 10.52 7.96 6.61
CA TYR A 63 11.36 6.80 6.50
C TYR A 63 12.07 6.74 5.12
N VAL A 64 13.33 6.31 5.15
CA VAL A 64 14.30 6.47 4.04
C VAL A 64 13.81 6.07 2.65
N PRO A 65 13.18 4.91 2.42
CA PRO A 65 12.70 4.56 1.09
C PRO A 65 11.67 5.53 0.52
N GLN A 66 10.82 6.12 1.35
CA GLN A 66 9.81 7.07 0.88
C GLN A 66 10.37 8.45 0.55
N VAL A 67 11.40 8.88 1.28
CA VAL A 67 12.11 10.11 0.94
C VAL A 67 12.69 10.01 -0.47
N GLY A 68 13.36 8.90 -0.79
CA GLY A 68 13.89 8.65 -2.13
C GLY A 68 12.81 8.55 -3.21
N ILE A 69 11.70 7.83 -2.92
CA ILE A 69 10.59 7.65 -3.88
C ILE A 69 9.90 8.97 -4.25
N ILE A 70 9.94 9.98 -3.40
CA ILE A 70 9.25 11.25 -3.65
C ILE A 70 10.18 12.31 -4.23
N ASN A 71 11.39 12.43 -3.69
CA ASN A 71 12.32 13.46 -4.15
C ASN A 71 12.87 13.19 -5.54
N ILE A 72 13.35 11.97 -5.78
CA ILE A 72 14.00 11.61 -7.03
C ILE A 72 13.01 11.70 -8.20
N PRO A 73 11.82 11.06 -8.18
CA PRO A 73 10.87 11.21 -9.25
C PRO A 73 10.36 12.64 -9.44
N GLY A 74 10.16 13.39 -8.36
CA GLY A 74 9.73 14.79 -8.47
C GLY A 74 10.74 15.67 -9.19
N HIS A 75 12.03 15.42 -8.97
CA HIS A 75 13.10 16.11 -9.69
C HIS A 75 13.32 15.53 -11.10
N ASP A 76 13.59 14.23 -11.19
CA ASP A 76 14.07 13.59 -12.42
C ASP A 76 12.97 13.44 -13.47
N PHE A 77 11.73 13.21 -13.07
CA PHE A 77 10.61 12.97 -14.00
C PHE A 77 9.54 14.05 -13.95
N GLY A 78 9.40 14.74 -12.82
CA GLY A 78 8.44 15.85 -12.66
C GLY A 78 9.00 17.21 -13.06
N GLY A 79 10.28 17.30 -13.38
CA GLY A 79 10.96 18.56 -13.76
C GLY A 79 11.02 19.60 -12.63
N LEU A 80 10.78 19.21 -11.37
CA LEU A 80 10.85 20.14 -10.26
C LEU A 80 12.31 20.47 -9.92
N PRO A 81 12.66 21.76 -9.75
CA PRO A 81 13.94 22.12 -9.16
C PRO A 81 14.14 21.47 -7.80
N TRP A 82 15.36 21.08 -7.44
CA TRP A 82 15.65 20.43 -6.14
C TRP A 82 15.15 21.24 -4.94
N ALA A 83 15.14 22.56 -5.01
CA ALA A 83 14.58 23.41 -3.96
C ALA A 83 13.08 23.15 -3.69
N LEU A 84 12.33 22.68 -4.70
CA LEU A 84 10.92 22.33 -4.58
C LEU A 84 10.70 20.83 -4.35
N ALA A 85 11.54 19.97 -4.91
CA ALA A 85 11.45 18.52 -4.73
C ALA A 85 11.85 18.09 -3.30
N ALA A 86 12.91 18.70 -2.73
CA ALA A 86 13.43 18.36 -1.42
C ALA A 86 12.40 18.47 -0.26
N PRO A 87 11.52 19.47 -0.18
CA PRO A 87 10.51 19.54 0.88
C PRO A 87 9.30 18.62 0.68
N CYS A 88 9.09 18.02 -0.49
CA CYS A 88 7.92 17.18 -0.75
C CYS A 88 7.72 16.02 0.23
N PRO A 89 8.76 15.25 0.63
CA PRO A 89 8.60 14.21 1.65
C PRO A 89 8.16 14.76 3.01
N LEU A 90 8.64 15.95 3.38
CA LEU A 90 8.24 16.60 4.62
C LEU A 90 6.77 17.01 4.59
N LEU A 91 6.28 17.54 3.47
CA LEU A 91 4.86 17.89 3.28
C LEU A 91 3.99 16.62 3.32
N MET A 92 4.42 15.55 2.66
CA MET A 92 3.74 14.25 2.74
C MET A 92 3.76 13.69 4.16
N GLY A 93 4.89 13.73 4.84
CA GLY A 93 5.00 13.31 6.23
C GLY A 93 4.10 14.13 7.15
N ALA A 94 4.00 15.45 6.93
CA ALA A 94 3.08 16.31 7.65
C ALA A 94 1.61 15.93 7.41
N TYR A 95 1.24 15.61 6.17
CA TYR A 95 -0.10 15.13 5.83
C TYR A 95 -0.41 13.79 6.51
N ILE A 96 0.47 12.80 6.43
CA ILE A 96 0.29 11.50 7.11
C ILE A 96 0.25 11.69 8.63
N GLY A 97 1.06 12.60 9.16
CA GLY A 97 1.08 12.98 10.57
C GLY A 97 -0.27 13.43 11.10
N LEU A 98 -1.12 14.10 10.26
CA LEU A 98 -2.47 14.53 10.68
C LEU A 98 -3.30 13.33 11.20
N TYR A 99 -3.22 12.18 10.54
CA TYR A 99 -3.93 10.97 10.96
C TYR A 99 -3.39 10.42 12.28
N GLY A 100 -2.08 10.48 12.50
CA GLY A 100 -1.45 10.16 13.78
C GLY A 100 -1.93 11.11 14.90
N GLY A 101 -2.03 12.39 14.59
CA GLY A 101 -2.57 13.42 15.50
C GLY A 101 -4.03 13.16 15.86
N LEU A 102 -4.88 12.90 14.86
CA LEU A 102 -6.30 12.59 15.07
C LEU A 102 -6.49 11.31 15.89
N PHE A 103 -5.70 10.26 15.61
CA PHE A 103 -5.76 9.03 16.37
C PHE A 103 -5.36 9.21 17.84
N ALA A 104 -4.28 9.95 18.11
CA ALA A 104 -3.87 10.25 19.47
C ALA A 104 -4.89 11.14 20.22
N ALA A 105 -5.53 12.10 19.53
CA ALA A 105 -6.62 12.89 20.09
C ALA A 105 -7.85 12.03 20.41
N LEU A 106 -8.21 11.07 19.55
CA LEU A 106 -9.26 10.09 19.81
C LEU A 106 -8.92 9.22 21.03
N ALA A 107 -7.67 8.74 21.13
CA ALA A 107 -7.21 7.97 22.30
C ALA A 107 -7.29 8.79 23.58
N HIS A 108 -6.99 10.10 23.53
CA HIS A 108 -7.17 11.01 24.66
C HIS A 108 -8.64 11.14 25.07
N ALA A 109 -9.55 11.31 24.12
CA ALA A 109 -10.99 11.42 24.39
C ALA A 109 -11.55 10.15 25.06
N LEU A 110 -11.03 8.97 24.66
CA LEU A 110 -11.46 7.67 25.16
C LEU A 110 -10.75 7.23 26.46
N ARG A 111 -9.87 8.04 27.07
CA ARG A 111 -9.04 7.62 28.21
C ARG A 111 -9.80 7.08 29.40
N GLY A 112 -11.03 7.57 29.65
CA GLY A 112 -11.93 7.13 30.73
C GLY A 112 -12.73 5.84 30.44
N GLU A 113 -12.76 5.41 29.18
CA GLU A 113 -13.56 4.25 28.77
C GLU A 113 -12.94 2.92 29.20
N PRO A 114 -13.77 1.85 29.32
CA PRO A 114 -13.28 0.49 29.52
C PRO A 114 -12.35 0.05 28.39
N ALA A 115 -11.38 -0.83 28.68
CA ALA A 115 -10.37 -1.26 27.71
C ALA A 115 -10.96 -1.78 26.39
N TRP A 116 -12.01 -2.64 26.46
CA TRP A 116 -12.63 -3.20 25.28
C TRP A 116 -13.26 -2.14 24.38
N ARG A 117 -13.93 -1.11 24.95
CA ARG A 117 -14.47 0.01 24.18
C ARG A 117 -13.36 0.82 23.51
N LYS A 118 -12.24 1.05 24.22
CA LYS A 118 -11.06 1.71 23.62
C LYS A 118 -10.56 0.92 22.42
N GLY A 119 -10.36 -0.41 22.58
CA GLY A 119 -9.89 -1.26 21.49
C GLY A 119 -10.79 -1.21 20.26
N VAL A 120 -12.10 -1.36 20.46
CA VAL A 120 -13.08 -1.31 19.38
C VAL A 120 -13.13 0.08 18.74
N ALA A 121 -13.28 1.14 19.54
CA ALA A 121 -13.40 2.51 19.01
C ALA A 121 -12.13 2.98 18.30
N LEU A 122 -10.95 2.64 18.82
CA LEU A 122 -9.67 2.96 18.19
C LEU A 122 -9.45 2.12 16.93
N GLY A 123 -9.84 0.85 16.92
CA GLY A 123 -9.80 0.02 15.73
C GLY A 123 -10.69 0.55 14.61
N LEU A 124 -11.93 0.90 14.93
CA LEU A 124 -12.85 1.53 13.99
C LEU A 124 -12.35 2.91 13.53
N GLY A 125 -11.81 3.72 14.45
CA GLY A 125 -11.20 5.01 14.12
C GLY A 125 -10.04 4.87 13.14
N TRP A 126 -9.17 3.88 13.34
CA TRP A 126 -8.08 3.57 12.39
C TRP A 126 -8.62 3.17 11.03
N TYR A 127 -9.57 2.23 10.99
CA TYR A 127 -10.24 1.79 9.76
C TYR A 127 -10.81 2.98 8.98
N LEU A 128 -11.59 3.84 9.65
CA LEU A 128 -12.19 5.02 9.00
C LEU A 128 -11.14 6.01 8.49
N MET A 129 -10.04 6.19 9.21
CA MET A 129 -8.94 7.06 8.78
C MET A 129 -8.22 6.49 7.55
N GLU A 130 -7.99 5.18 7.47
CA GLU A 130 -7.40 4.56 6.27
C GLU A 130 -8.37 4.61 5.08
N CYS A 131 -9.68 4.37 5.28
CA CYS A 131 -10.69 4.55 4.25
C CYS A 131 -10.73 6.00 3.73
N PHE A 132 -10.77 6.98 4.64
CA PHE A 132 -10.79 8.38 4.26
C PHE A 132 -9.52 8.77 3.48
N ARG A 133 -8.34 8.34 3.93
CA ARG A 133 -7.07 8.57 3.24
C ARG A 133 -7.02 7.90 1.86
N GLY A 134 -7.67 6.74 1.71
CA GLY A 134 -7.78 6.04 0.43
C GLY A 134 -8.67 6.74 -0.60
N TRP A 135 -9.46 7.71 -0.17
CA TRP A 135 -10.38 8.47 -1.03
C TRP A 135 -10.02 9.95 -1.15
N PHE A 136 -9.59 10.58 -0.05
CA PHE A 136 -9.31 12.02 0.01
C PHE A 136 -8.10 12.39 -0.85
N PHE A 137 -8.13 13.53 -1.55
CA PHE A 137 -7.12 13.97 -2.53
C PHE A 137 -6.81 12.91 -3.60
N THR A 138 -7.85 12.34 -4.22
CA THR A 138 -7.75 11.27 -5.22
C THR A 138 -7.25 9.92 -4.69
N GLY A 139 -7.06 9.82 -3.38
CA GLY A 139 -6.61 8.63 -2.67
C GLY A 139 -5.09 8.53 -2.52
N PHE A 140 -4.66 8.41 -1.25
CA PHE A 140 -3.25 8.17 -0.91
C PHE A 140 -3.13 7.02 0.09
N PRO A 141 -3.37 5.76 -0.34
CA PRO A 141 -3.41 4.59 0.56
C PRO A 141 -2.01 4.04 0.90
N TRP A 142 -0.99 4.86 0.95
CA TRP A 142 0.36 4.43 1.28
C TRP A 142 0.53 4.21 2.79
N ILE A 143 1.42 3.30 3.17
CA ILE A 143 1.73 2.97 4.57
C ILE A 143 0.44 2.57 5.33
N THR A 144 -0.38 1.70 4.77
CA THR A 144 -1.48 1.08 5.52
C THR A 144 -0.91 0.07 6.51
N LEU A 145 -1.51 -0.05 7.69
CA LEU A 145 -0.97 -0.95 8.72
C LEU A 145 -0.95 -2.41 8.25
N ALA A 146 -1.97 -2.83 7.50
CA ALA A 146 -2.05 -4.18 6.97
C ALA A 146 -0.93 -4.49 5.96
N SER A 147 -0.46 -3.50 5.19
CA SER A 147 0.62 -3.70 4.20
C SER A 147 1.97 -4.08 4.84
N ALA A 148 2.19 -3.71 6.10
CA ALA A 148 3.36 -4.17 6.84
C ALA A 148 3.42 -5.71 6.95
N PHE A 149 2.26 -6.35 6.97
CA PHE A 149 2.13 -7.80 7.19
C PHE A 149 2.12 -8.64 5.91
N THR A 150 2.34 -8.06 4.74
CA THR A 150 2.40 -8.81 3.47
C THR A 150 3.41 -9.97 3.49
N PRO A 151 4.58 -9.91 4.17
CA PRO A 151 5.47 -11.06 4.29
C PRO A 151 4.93 -12.18 5.19
N TRP A 152 3.95 -11.90 6.06
CA TRP A 152 3.34 -12.85 6.97
C TRP A 152 1.97 -13.29 6.45
N THR A 153 1.98 -14.17 5.45
CA THR A 153 0.78 -14.61 4.72
C THR A 153 -0.39 -15.06 5.60
N PRO A 154 -0.21 -15.76 6.74
CA PRO A 154 -1.35 -16.10 7.60
C PRO A 154 -2.07 -14.87 8.17
N VAL A 155 -1.35 -13.77 8.46
CA VAL A 155 -1.98 -12.56 9.04
C VAL A 155 -2.86 -11.86 8.03
N ILE A 156 -2.42 -11.79 6.77
CA ILE A 156 -3.15 -11.05 5.73
C ILE A 156 -4.38 -11.79 5.16
N GLN A 157 -4.54 -13.10 5.44
CA GLN A 157 -5.69 -13.85 4.91
C GLN A 157 -7.04 -13.26 5.34
N LEU A 158 -7.13 -12.70 6.54
CA LEU A 158 -8.36 -12.09 7.03
C LEU A 158 -8.80 -10.86 6.18
N ALA A 159 -7.88 -10.26 5.43
CA ALA A 159 -8.22 -9.19 4.49
C ALA A 159 -9.17 -9.66 3.37
N SER A 160 -9.24 -10.97 3.07
CA SER A 160 -10.24 -11.54 2.14
C SER A 160 -11.69 -11.37 2.61
N VAL A 161 -11.89 -11.17 3.92
CA VAL A 161 -13.22 -11.03 4.53
C VAL A 161 -13.54 -9.57 4.87
N ILE A 162 -12.58 -8.86 5.50
CA ILE A 162 -12.81 -7.50 6.04
C ILE A 162 -12.02 -6.41 5.29
N GLY A 163 -11.34 -6.77 4.22
CA GLY A 163 -10.47 -5.85 3.47
C GLY A 163 -9.19 -5.48 4.20
N ALA A 164 -8.24 -4.88 3.48
CA ALA A 164 -6.96 -4.46 4.05
C ALA A 164 -7.12 -3.40 5.15
N TYR A 165 -8.01 -2.43 4.95
CA TYR A 165 -8.26 -1.38 5.95
C TYR A 165 -8.95 -1.93 7.21
N GLY A 166 -9.87 -2.91 7.05
CA GLY A 166 -10.49 -3.61 8.17
C GLY A 166 -9.46 -4.37 9.01
N LEU A 167 -8.56 -5.08 8.34
CA LEU A 167 -7.43 -5.75 9.01
C LEU A 167 -6.52 -4.74 9.71
N GLY A 168 -6.18 -3.62 9.07
CA GLY A 168 -5.40 -2.53 9.68
C GLY A 168 -6.06 -2.00 10.96
N GLY A 169 -7.37 -1.73 10.91
CA GLY A 169 -8.15 -1.30 12.06
C GLY A 169 -8.17 -2.33 13.19
N LEU A 170 -8.39 -3.61 12.88
CA LEU A 170 -8.36 -4.69 13.87
C LEU A 170 -7.00 -4.77 14.57
N LEU A 171 -5.91 -4.78 13.79
CA LEU A 171 -4.55 -4.84 14.32
C LEU A 171 -4.21 -3.60 15.19
N ALA A 172 -4.63 -2.41 14.77
CA ALA A 172 -4.47 -1.19 15.57
C ALA A 172 -5.23 -1.27 16.90
N GLY A 173 -6.49 -1.73 16.89
CA GLY A 173 -7.28 -1.92 18.10
C GLY A 173 -6.67 -2.94 19.06
N LEU A 174 -6.21 -4.08 18.56
CA LEU A 174 -5.52 -5.12 19.32
C LEU A 174 -4.20 -4.60 19.92
N SER A 175 -3.44 -3.82 19.15
CA SER A 175 -2.20 -3.18 19.62
C SER A 175 -2.46 -2.20 20.76
N CYS A 176 -3.51 -1.38 20.68
CA CYS A 176 -3.91 -0.47 21.75
C CYS A 176 -4.36 -1.23 23.02
N LEU A 177 -5.09 -2.33 22.86
CA LEU A 177 -5.48 -3.20 23.97
C LEU A 177 -4.26 -3.82 24.66
N CYS A 178 -3.28 -4.27 23.88
CA CYS A 178 -2.03 -4.80 24.39
C CYS A 178 -1.28 -3.74 25.23
N ALA A 179 -1.13 -2.53 24.66
CA ALA A 179 -0.49 -1.40 25.35
C ALA A 179 -1.22 -1.02 26.66
N GLU A 180 -2.55 -0.98 26.64
CA GLU A 180 -3.39 -0.76 27.84
C GLU A 180 -3.15 -1.84 28.89
N GLY A 181 -3.09 -3.11 28.49
CA GLY A 181 -2.82 -4.24 29.36
C GLY A 181 -1.45 -4.12 30.04
N ILE A 182 -0.40 -3.83 29.27
CA ILE A 182 0.97 -3.66 29.75
C ILE A 182 1.08 -2.50 30.74
N LEU A 183 0.44 -1.35 30.45
CA LEU A 183 0.43 -0.20 31.38
C LEU A 183 -0.20 -0.58 32.73
N ARG A 184 -1.27 -1.35 32.73
CA ARG A 184 -1.99 -1.73 33.95
C ARG A 184 -1.21 -2.73 34.79
N VAL A 185 -0.38 -3.59 34.19
CA VAL A 185 0.52 -4.49 34.92
C VAL A 185 1.51 -3.74 35.78
N ARG A 186 1.99 -2.58 35.30
CA ARG A 186 2.98 -1.75 36.00
C ARG A 186 2.43 -0.96 37.20
N HIS A 187 1.10 -0.90 37.39
CA HIS A 187 0.46 -0.19 38.50
C HIS A 187 -0.05 -1.18 39.56
N PRO A 188 0.64 -1.34 40.75
CA PRO A 188 0.54 -2.55 41.56
C PRO A 188 -0.77 -2.76 42.35
N HIS A 189 -1.58 -1.79 42.68
CA HIS A 189 -2.59 -1.96 43.73
C HIS A 189 -4.08 -1.85 43.34
N ALA A 190 -4.46 -1.00 42.39
CA ALA A 190 -5.89 -0.78 42.12
C ALA A 190 -6.41 -1.39 40.82
N LEU A 191 -5.52 -1.77 39.89
CA LEU A 191 -5.88 -2.10 38.52
C LEU A 191 -5.53 -3.55 38.13
N ARG A 192 -4.91 -4.32 39.00
CA ARG A 192 -4.38 -5.67 38.73
C ARG A 192 -5.44 -6.64 38.15
N LYS A 193 -6.68 -6.59 38.61
CA LYS A 193 -7.76 -7.47 38.10
C LYS A 193 -8.29 -7.09 36.72
N ARG A 194 -7.91 -5.92 36.17
CA ARG A 194 -8.43 -5.39 34.89
C ARG A 194 -7.44 -5.49 33.70
N TRP A 195 -6.18 -5.88 33.94
CA TRP A 195 -5.20 -6.06 32.86
C TRP A 195 -5.38 -7.37 32.10
N LEU A 196 -5.79 -8.43 32.79
CA LEU A 196 -6.00 -9.77 32.23
C LEU A 196 -6.99 -9.74 31.04
N PRO A 197 -8.19 -9.10 31.13
CA PRO A 197 -9.09 -9.01 30.00
C PRO A 197 -8.52 -8.22 28.82
N ALA A 198 -7.75 -7.17 29.05
CA ALA A 198 -7.18 -6.36 27.97
C ALA A 198 -6.05 -7.11 27.25
N LEU A 199 -5.09 -7.63 27.99
CA LEU A 199 -3.98 -8.38 27.42
C LEU A 199 -4.43 -9.73 26.86
N GLY A 200 -5.26 -10.46 27.60
CA GLY A 200 -5.83 -11.73 27.17
C GLY A 200 -6.68 -11.57 25.90
N GLY A 201 -7.52 -10.54 25.85
CA GLY A 201 -8.33 -10.24 24.68
C GLY A 201 -7.48 -9.87 23.45
N SER A 202 -6.39 -9.10 23.63
CA SER A 202 -5.49 -8.77 22.51
C SER A 202 -4.74 -10.00 22.00
N LEU A 203 -4.22 -10.83 22.89
CA LEU A 203 -3.51 -12.07 22.52
C LEU A 203 -4.46 -13.07 21.84
N ALA A 204 -5.68 -13.24 22.38
CA ALA A 204 -6.71 -14.08 21.78
C ALA A 204 -7.10 -13.56 20.37
N GLY A 205 -7.25 -12.24 20.20
CA GLY A 205 -7.55 -11.64 18.91
C GLY A 205 -6.43 -11.89 17.89
N ILE A 206 -5.17 -11.70 18.27
CA ILE A 206 -4.02 -12.00 17.40
C ILE A 206 -3.98 -13.49 17.04
N PHE A 207 -4.19 -14.36 18.04
CA PHE A 207 -4.26 -15.80 17.81
C PHE A 207 -5.36 -16.16 16.81
N LEU A 208 -6.57 -15.59 16.94
CA LEU A 208 -7.68 -15.84 16.01
C LEU A 208 -7.36 -15.36 14.58
N VAL A 209 -6.70 -14.22 14.42
CA VAL A 209 -6.24 -13.73 13.10
C VAL A 209 -5.29 -14.73 12.45
N VAL A 210 -4.28 -15.20 13.19
CA VAL A 210 -3.30 -16.17 12.69
C VAL A 210 -3.95 -17.53 12.44
N ALA A 211 -4.78 -18.02 13.35
CA ALA A 211 -5.48 -19.29 13.22
C ALA A 211 -6.40 -19.31 12.00
N PHE A 212 -7.17 -18.23 11.79
CA PHE A 212 -7.99 -18.07 10.58
C PHE A 212 -7.13 -18.14 9.32
N GLY A 213 -5.99 -17.46 9.31
CA GLY A 213 -5.11 -17.44 8.16
C GLY A 213 -4.45 -18.78 7.86
N VAL A 214 -4.00 -19.51 8.88
CA VAL A 214 -3.47 -20.88 8.73
C VAL A 214 -4.57 -21.80 8.20
N PHE A 215 -5.78 -21.71 8.77
CA PHE A 215 -6.93 -22.46 8.28
C PHE A 215 -7.23 -22.13 6.82
N SER A 216 -7.35 -20.85 6.47
CA SER A 216 -7.62 -20.40 5.09
C SER A 216 -6.60 -20.92 4.07
N LEU A 217 -5.31 -20.85 4.42
CA LEU A 217 -4.22 -21.36 3.57
C LEU A 217 -4.26 -22.88 3.40
N SER A 218 -4.68 -23.62 4.45
CA SER A 218 -4.77 -25.08 4.39
C SER A 218 -5.89 -25.58 3.45
N PHE A 219 -6.89 -24.75 3.20
CA PHE A 219 -8.01 -25.03 2.30
C PHE A 219 -7.92 -24.25 0.99
N ALA A 220 -6.81 -23.53 0.75
CA ALA A 220 -6.60 -22.86 -0.53
C ALA A 220 -6.60 -23.94 -1.65
N PRO A 221 -7.34 -23.74 -2.74
CA PRO A 221 -7.32 -24.68 -3.85
C PRO A 221 -5.89 -24.86 -4.33
N SER A 222 -5.40 -26.08 -4.32
CA SER A 222 -4.18 -26.42 -5.05
C SER A 222 -4.48 -26.22 -6.53
N GLY A 223 -3.90 -25.19 -7.13
CA GLY A 223 -4.14 -24.87 -8.54
C GLY A 223 -3.82 -26.05 -9.42
N GLN A 224 -4.85 -26.74 -9.90
CA GLN A 224 -4.72 -27.67 -11.00
C GLN A 224 -4.92 -26.90 -12.29
N GLY A 225 -3.89 -26.82 -13.11
CA GLY A 225 -3.89 -26.09 -14.37
C GLY A 225 -3.52 -24.62 -14.20
N GLY A 226 -2.25 -24.31 -14.27
CA GLY A 226 -1.73 -22.94 -14.35
C GLY A 226 -1.69 -22.47 -15.80
N LEU A 227 -1.92 -21.18 -16.02
CA LEU A 227 -1.62 -20.51 -17.27
C LEU A 227 -0.15 -20.12 -17.27
N TRP A 228 0.60 -20.44 -18.30
CA TRP A 228 1.94 -19.91 -18.47
C TRP A 228 1.87 -18.44 -18.90
N VAL A 229 2.46 -17.57 -18.08
CA VAL A 229 2.45 -16.12 -18.29
C VAL A 229 3.87 -15.60 -18.36
N SER A 230 4.17 -14.75 -19.35
CA SER A 230 5.42 -14.01 -19.39
C SER A 230 5.20 -12.56 -19.02
N LEU A 231 6.02 -12.02 -18.11
CA LEU A 231 6.04 -10.63 -17.72
C LEU A 231 7.22 -9.93 -18.38
N GLU A 232 6.91 -8.99 -19.28
CA GLU A 232 7.92 -8.33 -20.09
C GLU A 232 8.33 -6.99 -19.48
N GLN A 233 9.62 -6.81 -19.18
CA GLN A 233 10.16 -5.56 -18.65
C GLN A 233 11.02 -4.86 -19.72
N GLY A 234 10.51 -3.78 -20.29
CA GLY A 234 11.17 -3.07 -21.38
C GLY A 234 12.43 -2.29 -20.99
N ASN A 235 12.57 -1.88 -19.73
CA ASN A 235 13.67 -1.05 -19.20
C ASN A 235 13.92 0.22 -20.02
N LEU A 236 12.84 0.90 -20.41
CA LEU A 236 12.92 2.15 -21.16
C LEU A 236 13.13 3.32 -20.22
N ASP A 237 14.02 4.22 -20.59
CA ASP A 237 14.26 5.46 -19.86
C ASP A 237 12.99 6.33 -19.86
N GLN A 238 12.49 6.66 -18.67
CA GLN A 238 11.26 7.43 -18.49
C GLN A 238 11.37 8.86 -19.04
N ASN A 239 12.58 9.44 -19.10
CA ASN A 239 12.80 10.80 -19.60
C ASN A 239 12.53 10.93 -21.11
N VAL A 240 12.80 9.87 -21.87
CA VAL A 240 12.64 9.89 -23.34
C VAL A 240 11.46 9.04 -23.82
N LYS A 241 10.89 8.20 -22.97
CA LYS A 241 9.81 7.27 -23.32
C LYS A 241 8.63 7.95 -24.00
N TRP A 242 8.28 9.17 -23.58
CA TRP A 242 7.13 9.91 -24.07
C TRP A 242 7.39 10.69 -25.37
N GLU A 243 8.63 10.71 -25.84
CA GLU A 243 8.95 11.38 -27.11
C GLU A 243 8.31 10.63 -28.29
N PRO A 244 7.64 11.32 -29.22
CA PRO A 244 7.03 10.69 -30.40
C PRO A 244 7.97 9.80 -31.18
N ALA A 245 9.27 10.20 -31.28
CA ALA A 245 10.31 9.44 -31.97
C ALA A 245 10.58 8.07 -31.32
N MET A 246 10.30 7.94 -30.01
CA MET A 246 10.53 6.70 -29.24
C MET A 246 9.37 5.70 -29.35
N GLN A 247 8.19 6.09 -29.80
CA GLN A 247 7.01 5.22 -29.82
C GLN A 247 7.24 3.94 -30.65
N ARG A 248 7.79 4.07 -31.86
CA ARG A 248 8.10 2.91 -32.71
C ARG A 248 9.18 2.01 -32.09
N LEU A 249 10.18 2.60 -31.47
CA LEU A 249 11.26 1.87 -30.80
C LEU A 249 10.72 1.10 -29.58
N THR A 250 9.83 1.73 -28.82
CA THR A 250 9.15 1.14 -27.68
C THR A 250 8.34 -0.10 -28.09
N VAL A 251 7.50 0.02 -29.13
CA VAL A 251 6.75 -1.14 -29.66
C VAL A 251 7.70 -2.23 -30.12
N LYS A 252 8.74 -1.90 -30.90
CA LYS A 252 9.74 -2.87 -31.36
C LYS A 252 10.42 -3.58 -30.20
N ARG A 253 10.79 -2.86 -29.13
CA ARG A 253 11.42 -3.43 -27.94
C ARG A 253 10.53 -4.48 -27.27
N TYR A 254 9.26 -4.14 -27.01
CA TYR A 254 8.33 -5.07 -26.39
C TYR A 254 8.01 -6.28 -27.28
N LEU A 255 7.81 -6.07 -28.58
CA LEU A 255 7.60 -7.18 -29.53
C LEU A 255 8.83 -8.10 -29.61
N SER A 256 10.04 -7.57 -29.52
CA SER A 256 11.27 -8.37 -29.49
C SER A 256 11.38 -9.22 -28.22
N LEU A 257 11.13 -8.61 -27.03
CA LEU A 257 11.11 -9.35 -25.78
C LEU A 257 10.05 -10.47 -25.80
N SER A 258 8.85 -10.14 -26.25
CA SER A 258 7.76 -11.11 -26.38
C SER A 258 8.09 -12.25 -27.34
N ALA A 259 8.81 -11.97 -28.44
CA ALA A 259 9.26 -13.01 -29.35
C ALA A 259 10.31 -13.93 -28.71
N GLU A 260 11.20 -13.37 -27.90
CA GLU A 260 12.18 -14.11 -27.12
C GLU A 260 11.52 -15.04 -26.10
N SER A 261 10.55 -14.52 -25.32
CA SER A 261 9.77 -15.29 -24.34
C SER A 261 8.97 -16.44 -24.98
N LEU A 262 8.59 -16.32 -26.24
CA LEU A 262 7.89 -17.38 -26.99
C LEU A 262 8.84 -18.40 -27.61
N SER A 263 10.15 -18.23 -27.49
CA SER A 263 11.17 -19.12 -28.08
C SER A 263 11.56 -20.26 -27.11
N VAL A 264 10.59 -20.78 -26.39
CA VAL A 264 10.70 -21.90 -25.43
C VAL A 264 9.94 -23.13 -25.96
N PRO A 265 10.16 -24.33 -25.39
CA PRO A 265 9.37 -25.52 -25.75
C PRO A 265 7.87 -25.30 -25.61
N GLU A 266 7.06 -25.95 -26.44
CA GLU A 266 5.58 -25.79 -26.46
C GLU A 266 4.94 -26.01 -25.09
N SER A 267 5.48 -26.92 -24.29
CA SER A 267 5.00 -27.24 -22.94
C SER A 267 5.19 -26.09 -21.91
N GLU A 268 6.09 -25.16 -22.19
CA GLU A 268 6.44 -24.02 -21.33
C GLU A 268 6.07 -22.69 -21.96
N ARG A 269 5.45 -22.74 -23.13
CA ARG A 269 5.16 -21.56 -23.93
C ARG A 269 4.09 -20.72 -23.26
N PRO A 270 4.34 -19.40 -23.05
CA PRO A 270 3.34 -18.51 -22.50
C PRO A 270 2.08 -18.43 -23.37
N GLU A 271 0.93 -18.53 -22.71
CA GLU A 271 -0.39 -18.31 -23.31
C GLU A 271 -0.81 -16.84 -23.21
N LEU A 272 -0.21 -16.11 -22.26
CA LEU A 272 -0.43 -14.68 -22.02
C LEU A 272 0.89 -13.96 -21.82
N LEU A 273 1.10 -12.90 -22.59
CA LEU A 273 2.19 -11.94 -22.40
C LEU A 273 1.64 -10.70 -21.71
N ILE A 274 2.33 -10.22 -20.68
CA ILE A 274 1.93 -9.00 -19.94
C ILE A 274 3.05 -7.97 -20.03
N TRP A 275 2.73 -6.82 -20.61
CA TRP A 275 3.57 -5.64 -20.59
C TRP A 275 3.11 -4.72 -19.45
N PRO A 276 3.99 -3.91 -18.86
CA PRO A 276 3.66 -3.13 -17.67
C PRO A 276 2.65 -2.01 -17.94
N GLU A 277 2.26 -1.35 -16.87
CA GLU A 277 1.49 -0.11 -16.90
C GLU A 277 2.15 0.91 -17.82
N THR A 278 1.35 1.53 -18.66
CA THR A 278 1.82 2.53 -19.64
C THR A 278 3.01 2.02 -20.48
N ALA A 279 3.00 0.72 -20.82
CA ALA A 279 4.02 0.16 -21.71
C ALA A 279 4.06 0.90 -23.05
N MET A 280 2.89 1.31 -23.55
CA MET A 280 2.76 2.10 -24.75
C MET A 280 2.57 3.59 -24.41
N PRO A 281 3.53 4.47 -24.72
CA PRO A 281 3.45 5.89 -24.40
C PRO A 281 2.64 6.68 -25.47
N PHE A 282 1.51 6.13 -25.89
CA PHE A 282 0.61 6.74 -26.88
C PHE A 282 -0.81 6.18 -26.72
N ASP A 283 -1.79 6.89 -27.24
CA ASP A 283 -3.16 6.38 -27.32
C ASP A 283 -3.24 5.24 -28.35
N TYR A 284 -3.43 4.04 -27.83
CA TYR A 284 -3.51 2.83 -28.63
C TYR A 284 -4.65 2.87 -29.65
N GLN A 285 -5.75 3.56 -29.35
CA GLN A 285 -6.92 3.62 -30.23
C GLN A 285 -6.70 4.54 -31.44
N THR A 286 -5.88 5.58 -31.28
CA THR A 286 -5.66 6.61 -32.32
C THR A 286 -4.33 6.45 -33.09
N ALA A 287 -3.54 5.39 -32.79
CA ALA A 287 -2.27 5.09 -33.46
C ALA A 287 -2.38 3.83 -34.36
N PRO A 288 -3.04 3.88 -35.53
CA PRO A 288 -3.45 2.68 -36.30
C PRO A 288 -2.27 1.80 -36.73
N GLU A 289 -1.12 2.40 -37.15
CA GLU A 289 0.04 1.62 -37.57
C GLU A 289 0.67 0.82 -36.44
N LEU A 290 0.88 1.44 -35.26
CA LEU A 290 1.47 0.81 -34.09
C LEU A 290 0.55 -0.23 -33.50
N SER A 291 -0.74 0.08 -33.43
CA SER A 291 -1.79 -0.83 -32.97
C SER A 291 -1.94 -2.05 -33.89
N ALA A 292 -1.85 -1.84 -35.20
CA ALA A 292 -1.88 -2.95 -36.18
C ALA A 292 -0.69 -3.90 -36.01
N ALA A 293 0.51 -3.37 -35.74
CA ALA A 293 1.70 -4.19 -35.48
C ALA A 293 1.54 -5.08 -34.22
N ILE A 294 0.98 -4.51 -33.15
CA ILE A 294 0.72 -5.23 -31.91
C ILE A 294 -0.33 -6.33 -32.11
N ARG A 295 -1.45 -6.02 -32.79
CA ARG A 295 -2.50 -6.98 -33.12
C ARG A 295 -2.00 -8.10 -34.06
N ALA A 296 -1.20 -7.75 -35.05
CA ALA A 296 -0.61 -8.71 -35.97
C ALA A 296 0.31 -9.68 -35.22
N PHE A 297 1.15 -9.19 -34.31
CA PHE A 297 2.01 -10.02 -33.49
C PHE A 297 1.20 -11.03 -32.64
N ALA A 298 0.18 -10.58 -31.93
CA ALA A 298 -0.67 -11.45 -31.12
C ALA A 298 -1.33 -12.56 -31.97
N ARG A 299 -1.87 -12.19 -33.13
CA ARG A 299 -2.49 -13.14 -34.09
C ARG A 299 -1.46 -14.11 -34.68
N ASP A 300 -0.35 -13.61 -35.17
CA ASP A 300 0.64 -14.41 -35.89
C ASP A 300 1.36 -15.39 -34.95
N ARG A 301 1.52 -14.98 -33.68
CA ARG A 301 2.10 -15.83 -32.61
C ARG A 301 1.05 -16.63 -31.83
N ARG A 302 -0.25 -16.42 -32.06
CA ARG A 302 -1.38 -17.08 -31.39
C ARG A 302 -1.27 -16.98 -29.86
N VAL A 303 -0.95 -15.79 -29.33
CA VAL A 303 -0.76 -15.52 -27.92
C VAL A 303 -1.62 -14.34 -27.48
N ALA A 304 -2.19 -14.41 -26.28
CA ALA A 304 -2.87 -13.25 -25.69
C ALA A 304 -1.85 -12.22 -25.21
N LEU A 305 -2.20 -10.93 -25.30
CA LEU A 305 -1.32 -9.83 -24.93
C LEU A 305 -2.10 -8.82 -24.08
N LEU A 306 -1.66 -8.61 -22.85
CA LEU A 306 -2.18 -7.58 -21.94
C LEU A 306 -1.17 -6.47 -21.76
N PHE A 307 -1.58 -5.21 -21.93
CA PHE A 307 -0.66 -4.08 -21.73
C PHE A 307 -1.39 -2.81 -21.29
N GLY A 308 -0.65 -1.89 -20.65
CA GLY A 308 -1.12 -0.57 -20.28
C GLY A 308 -0.79 0.49 -21.31
N ALA A 309 -1.72 1.39 -21.58
CA ALA A 309 -1.53 2.59 -22.38
C ALA A 309 -2.50 3.71 -21.92
N PRO A 310 -2.17 5.00 -22.14
CA PRO A 310 -3.12 6.07 -21.95
C PRO A 310 -4.27 5.95 -22.94
N GLY A 311 -5.45 6.36 -22.54
CA GLY A 311 -6.60 6.51 -23.40
C GLY A 311 -7.23 7.88 -23.21
N PHE A 312 -7.75 8.45 -24.26
CA PHE A 312 -8.35 9.78 -24.24
C PHE A 312 -9.78 9.73 -24.76
N ARG A 313 -10.65 10.52 -24.13
CA ARG A 313 -12.03 10.68 -24.58
C ARG A 313 -12.38 12.16 -24.63
N ASN A 314 -12.71 12.65 -25.83
CA ASN A 314 -13.21 14.00 -26.01
C ASN A 314 -14.68 14.05 -25.59
N ARG A 315 -15.05 14.95 -24.67
CA ARG A 315 -16.44 15.15 -24.22
C ARG A 315 -17.28 15.99 -25.20
N GLY A 316 -16.66 16.64 -26.18
CA GLY A 316 -17.35 17.53 -27.11
C GLY A 316 -17.50 18.98 -26.64
N ASP A 317 -17.13 19.29 -25.40
CA ASP A 317 -17.11 20.63 -24.80
C ASP A 317 -15.69 21.27 -24.76
N GLY A 318 -14.75 20.67 -25.46
CA GLY A 318 -13.33 21.06 -25.45
C GLY A 318 -12.53 20.42 -24.30
N VAL A 319 -13.18 19.64 -23.46
CA VAL A 319 -12.53 18.88 -22.37
C VAL A 319 -12.18 17.49 -22.86
N VAL A 320 -10.93 17.07 -22.60
CA VAL A 320 -10.43 15.72 -22.89
C VAL A 320 -10.20 15.00 -21.58
N ASP A 321 -10.96 13.92 -21.37
CA ASP A 321 -10.71 12.99 -20.26
C ASP A 321 -9.51 12.11 -20.60
N ALA A 322 -8.54 12.02 -19.69
CA ALA A 322 -7.42 11.10 -19.78
C ALA A 322 -7.64 9.90 -18.83
N PHE A 323 -7.37 8.72 -19.33
CA PHE A 323 -7.52 7.46 -18.59
C PHE A 323 -6.22 6.68 -18.63
N ASN A 324 -5.92 5.99 -17.55
CA ASN A 324 -4.96 4.90 -17.54
C ASN A 324 -5.71 3.61 -17.88
N ARG A 325 -5.44 3.00 -19.04
CA ARG A 325 -6.20 1.84 -19.56
C ARG A 325 -5.32 0.61 -19.64
N ALA A 326 -5.96 -0.54 -19.47
CA ALA A 326 -5.42 -1.85 -19.83
C ALA A 326 -6.12 -2.34 -21.10
N TYR A 327 -5.35 -2.88 -22.03
CA TYR A 327 -5.82 -3.45 -23.28
C TYR A 327 -5.48 -4.93 -23.33
N LEU A 328 -6.46 -5.75 -23.61
CA LEU A 328 -6.29 -7.19 -23.86
C LEU A 328 -6.48 -7.47 -25.35
N ILE A 329 -5.46 -8.03 -25.96
CA ILE A 329 -5.51 -8.49 -27.36
C ILE A 329 -5.58 -10.02 -27.31
N ALA A 330 -6.65 -10.58 -27.85
CA ALA A 330 -6.83 -12.02 -27.95
C ALA A 330 -5.88 -12.66 -29.00
N PRO A 331 -5.67 -13.98 -28.96
CA PRO A 331 -4.79 -14.70 -29.91
C PRO A 331 -5.24 -14.60 -31.39
N ASN A 332 -6.45 -14.13 -31.66
CA ASN A 332 -6.93 -13.84 -33.01
C ASN A 332 -6.65 -12.39 -33.48
N GLY A 333 -6.01 -11.58 -32.63
CA GLY A 333 -5.72 -10.17 -32.91
C GLY A 333 -6.87 -9.21 -32.64
N VAL A 334 -7.98 -9.67 -32.08
CA VAL A 334 -9.08 -8.80 -31.63
C VAL A 334 -8.75 -8.24 -30.27
N GLY A 335 -8.91 -6.92 -30.10
CA GLY A 335 -8.59 -6.21 -28.86
C GLY A 335 -9.84 -5.66 -28.19
N GLU A 336 -9.85 -5.72 -26.84
CA GLU A 336 -10.81 -5.05 -25.95
C GLU A 336 -10.03 -4.11 -25.00
N GLY A 337 -10.61 -2.92 -24.69
CA GLY A 337 -9.98 -1.97 -23.78
C GLY A 337 -10.79 -0.70 -23.55
#